data_313b680d506e5d7d1e1a178bd899846a
#
_entry.id   313b680d506e5d7d1e1a178bd899846a
#
_cell.length_a   1.000
_cell.length_b   1.000
_cell.length_c   1.000
_cell.angle_alpha   90.00
_cell.angle_beta   90.00
_cell.angle_gamma   90.00
#
_symmetry.space_group_name_H-M   'P 1'
#
loop_
_entity.id
_entity.type
_entity.pdbx_description
1 polymer ?
#
loop_
_entity_poly.entity_id
_entity_poly.type
_entity_poly.pdbx_seq_one_letter_code
_entity_poly.pdbx_strand_id
1 'polypeptide(L)'
;MRRSDLSSLLRRLKENPAAIESFGESFWALTKDYHKHFNMVACSDQFDYTAESKKHGSFTLQYADPALLCQHVLSHCPKLAERWIRSLQSHPCTAANPWGIVVGYDEFQPGNKFDFDSTKAVMCLYFNFVEVADACQGSTWFAPVAARVSEIDDVVGGWSRVLACILHRMFLGPNGFSTAGCAFTHEDRHYVVFAGLRVLMSDGDGLRKGLGWKGASAIRASIIHSNMLKKGSDLAWRAPGFVEVTCCDHRLLHKTTTEEFQLSCDLVEAADARHRAGLISKGYRENIEKSEGMNYVPGGLAYDSRLRGLGFFEAVTVDWVHTWLQDGVFTVEAALI
;
A
#
# COMPACT_ATOMS: atom_id res chain seq x y z
N MET A 1 8.72 -21.66 -6.75
CA MET A 1 8.64 -22.05 -8.18
C MET A 1 10.04 -22.02 -8.74
N ARG A 2 10.56 -23.13 -9.30
CA ARG A 2 11.90 -23.13 -9.89
C ARG A 2 11.89 -22.25 -11.15
N ARG A 3 13.01 -21.64 -11.49
CA ARG A 3 13.17 -20.81 -12.73
C ARG A 3 12.79 -21.60 -13.99
N SER A 4 13.01 -22.95 -13.96
CA SER A 4 12.58 -23.90 -14.98
C SER A 4 11.07 -23.97 -15.14
N ASP A 5 10.31 -23.85 -14.06
CA ASP A 5 8.85 -24.01 -14.07
C ASP A 5 8.17 -22.76 -14.62
N LEU A 6 8.68 -21.58 -14.29
CA LEU A 6 8.21 -20.32 -14.88
C LEU A 6 8.55 -20.25 -16.38
N SER A 7 9.76 -20.67 -16.76
CA SER A 7 10.18 -20.71 -18.18
C SER A 7 9.35 -21.70 -18.99
N SER A 8 8.99 -22.86 -18.41
CA SER A 8 8.13 -23.84 -19.05
C SER A 8 6.70 -23.36 -19.19
N LEU A 9 6.19 -22.63 -18.17
CA LEU A 9 4.87 -22.01 -18.20
C LEU A 9 4.79 -20.91 -19.26
N LEU A 10 5.77 -20.01 -19.30
CA LEU A 10 5.84 -18.93 -20.30
C LEU A 10 5.99 -19.49 -21.72
N ARG A 11 6.72 -20.60 -21.91
CA ARG A 11 6.82 -21.28 -23.19
C ARG A 11 5.47 -21.89 -23.62
N ARG A 12 4.75 -22.57 -22.71
CA ARG A 12 3.41 -23.13 -23.00
C ARG A 12 2.39 -22.04 -23.34
N LEU A 13 2.42 -20.89 -22.66
CA LEU A 13 1.57 -19.76 -22.98
C LEU A 13 1.90 -19.15 -24.34
N LYS A 14 3.17 -19.13 -24.74
CA LYS A 14 3.62 -18.67 -26.05
C LYS A 14 3.24 -19.64 -27.20
N GLU A 15 3.23 -20.95 -26.91
CA GLU A 15 2.88 -21.98 -27.85
C GLU A 15 1.36 -22.19 -28.03
N ASN A 16 0.55 -21.72 -27.06
CA ASN A 16 -0.91 -21.86 -27.12
C ASN A 16 -1.60 -20.54 -26.67
N PRO A 17 -1.80 -19.59 -27.61
CA PRO A 17 -2.46 -18.31 -27.33
C PRO A 17 -3.91 -18.46 -26.79
N ALA A 18 -4.62 -19.53 -27.13
CA ALA A 18 -5.97 -19.81 -26.62
C ALA A 18 -5.95 -20.15 -25.11
N ALA A 19 -4.80 -20.57 -24.56
CA ALA A 19 -4.63 -20.73 -23.12
C ALA A 19 -4.62 -19.39 -22.37
N ILE A 20 -4.47 -18.27 -23.06
CA ILE A 20 -4.49 -16.93 -22.47
C ILE A 20 -5.93 -16.52 -22.09
N GLU A 21 -6.94 -16.95 -22.84
CA GLU A 21 -8.34 -16.68 -22.49
C GLU A 21 -8.78 -17.45 -21.23
N SER A 22 -8.24 -18.64 -20.99
CA SER A 22 -8.44 -19.39 -19.75
C SER A 22 -7.49 -18.98 -18.62
N PHE A 23 -6.58 -18.02 -18.87
CA PHE A 23 -5.53 -17.65 -17.92
C PHE A 23 -6.09 -17.02 -16.62
N GLY A 24 -7.22 -16.35 -16.71
CA GLY A 24 -7.93 -15.86 -15.51
C GLY A 24 -8.37 -17.03 -14.62
N GLU A 25 -8.97 -18.06 -15.18
CA GLU A 25 -9.34 -19.28 -14.46
C GLU A 25 -8.10 -20.12 -14.10
N SER A 26 -7.10 -20.20 -14.98
CA SER A 26 -5.84 -20.90 -14.72
C SER A 26 -4.95 -20.20 -13.71
N PHE A 27 -4.97 -18.87 -13.63
CA PHE A 27 -4.27 -18.11 -12.58
C PHE A 27 -4.90 -18.40 -11.21
N TRP A 28 -6.23 -18.45 -11.12
CA TRP A 28 -6.93 -18.86 -9.90
C TRP A 28 -6.72 -20.34 -9.56
N ALA A 29 -6.67 -21.21 -10.56
CA ALA A 29 -6.32 -22.63 -10.36
C ALA A 29 -4.85 -22.77 -9.92
N LEU A 30 -3.93 -22.00 -10.51
CA LEU A 30 -2.52 -21.94 -10.09
C LEU A 30 -2.37 -21.34 -8.70
N THR A 31 -3.15 -20.33 -8.34
CA THR A 31 -3.15 -19.76 -7.00
C THR A 31 -3.72 -20.76 -5.99
N LYS A 32 -4.79 -21.47 -6.32
CA LYS A 32 -5.31 -22.60 -5.53
C LYS A 32 -4.29 -23.74 -5.42
N ASP A 33 -3.61 -24.11 -6.49
CA ASP A 33 -2.56 -25.14 -6.47
C ASP A 33 -1.31 -24.64 -5.76
N TYR A 34 -0.97 -23.38 -5.89
CA TYR A 34 0.08 -22.73 -5.11
C TYR A 34 -0.24 -22.77 -3.60
N HIS A 35 -1.45 -22.38 -3.21
CA HIS A 35 -1.93 -22.51 -1.83
C HIS A 35 -1.93 -23.96 -1.34
N LYS A 36 -2.29 -24.91 -2.20
CA LYS A 36 -2.33 -26.35 -1.87
C LYS A 36 -0.93 -26.97 -1.77
N HIS A 37 0.00 -26.60 -2.65
CA HIS A 37 1.36 -27.15 -2.68
C HIS A 37 2.29 -26.55 -1.64
N PHE A 38 2.09 -25.30 -1.25
CA PHE A 38 2.95 -24.60 -0.29
C PHE A 38 2.40 -24.64 1.13
N ASN A 39 1.32 -25.38 1.38
CA ASN A 39 0.72 -25.42 2.71
C ASN A 39 0.42 -24.03 3.28
N MET A 40 0.13 -23.06 2.39
CA MET A 40 -0.16 -21.66 2.72
C MET A 40 -1.38 -21.51 3.65
N VAL A 41 -2.17 -22.59 3.81
CA VAL A 41 -3.24 -22.66 4.82
C VAL A 41 -2.73 -22.34 6.24
N ALA A 42 -1.47 -22.68 6.54
CA ALA A 42 -0.85 -22.34 7.83
C ALA A 42 -0.44 -20.83 7.91
N CYS A 43 -0.27 -20.17 6.78
CA CYS A 43 0.09 -18.75 6.69
C CYS A 43 -1.11 -17.85 6.35
N SER A 44 -2.23 -18.43 5.87
CA SER A 44 -3.43 -17.68 5.54
C SER A 44 -4.31 -17.55 6.77
N ASP A 45 -4.36 -16.37 7.35
CA ASP A 45 -5.48 -15.99 8.20
C ASP A 45 -6.64 -15.57 7.31
N GLN A 46 -7.80 -16.15 7.53
CA GLN A 46 -9.02 -15.59 6.98
C GLN A 46 -9.27 -14.26 7.68
N PHE A 47 -9.29 -13.21 6.91
CA PHE A 47 -9.68 -11.90 7.37
C PHE A 47 -11.20 -11.92 7.48
N ASP A 48 -11.72 -12.26 8.64
CA ASP A 48 -13.10 -12.02 9.00
C ASP A 48 -13.31 -10.52 9.16
N TYR A 49 -13.28 -9.86 8.03
CA TYR A 49 -13.57 -8.47 7.94
C TYR A 49 -15.08 -8.34 7.77
N THR A 50 -15.79 -8.17 8.88
CA THR A 50 -17.16 -7.68 8.90
C THR A 50 -17.19 -6.21 8.48
N ALA A 51 -16.68 -5.93 7.28
CA ALA A 51 -17.00 -4.69 6.64
C ALA A 51 -18.40 -4.83 6.07
N GLU A 52 -19.23 -3.85 6.32
CA GLU A 52 -20.41 -3.67 5.52
C GLU A 52 -19.97 -3.59 4.06
N SER A 53 -20.27 -4.65 3.30
CA SER A 53 -20.21 -4.60 1.85
C SER A 53 -21.35 -3.73 1.39
N LYS A 54 -21.09 -2.85 0.44
CA LYS A 54 -22.12 -2.02 -0.18
C LYS A 54 -23.22 -2.85 -0.85
N LYS A 55 -22.93 -4.09 -1.23
CA LYS A 55 -23.82 -4.97 -1.99
C LYS A 55 -24.19 -6.26 -1.27
N HIS A 56 -23.32 -6.83 -0.42
CA HIS A 56 -23.43 -8.23 0.02
C HIS A 56 -23.37 -8.45 1.52
N GLY A 57 -23.45 -7.41 2.35
CA GLY A 57 -23.47 -7.49 3.82
C GLY A 57 -22.10 -7.71 4.45
N SER A 58 -21.35 -8.74 4.10
CA SER A 58 -19.99 -8.98 4.62
C SER A 58 -19.01 -9.30 3.50
N PHE A 59 -17.78 -8.87 3.68
CA PHE A 59 -16.65 -9.14 2.79
C PHE A 59 -15.56 -9.88 3.55
N THR A 60 -15.03 -10.95 2.99
CA THR A 60 -13.91 -11.69 3.56
C THR A 60 -12.74 -11.65 2.59
N LEU A 61 -11.62 -11.05 3.01
CA LEU A 61 -10.38 -11.06 2.25
C LEU A 61 -9.47 -12.17 2.76
N GLN A 62 -9.03 -13.05 1.86
CA GLN A 62 -7.95 -13.99 2.15
C GLN A 62 -6.60 -13.35 1.88
N TYR A 63 -5.72 -13.39 2.87
CA TYR A 63 -4.36 -12.87 2.74
C TYR A 63 -3.38 -13.74 3.54
N ALA A 64 -2.10 -13.69 3.18
CA ALA A 64 -1.06 -14.31 3.98
C ALA A 64 -0.65 -13.36 5.11
N ASP A 65 -0.64 -13.83 6.37
CA ASP A 65 -0.07 -13.04 7.48
C ASP A 65 1.39 -12.71 7.14
N PRO A 66 1.78 -11.41 7.09
CA PRO A 66 3.08 -11.01 6.57
C PRO A 66 4.27 -11.61 7.33
N ALA A 67 4.18 -11.71 8.65
CA ALA A 67 5.27 -12.27 9.46
C ALA A 67 5.35 -13.79 9.32
N LEU A 68 4.20 -14.48 9.30
CA LEU A 68 4.15 -15.93 9.08
C LEU A 68 4.58 -16.29 7.65
N LEU A 69 4.26 -15.45 6.66
CA LEU A 69 4.74 -15.62 5.28
C LEU A 69 6.27 -15.57 5.23
N CYS A 70 6.89 -14.57 5.88
CA CYS A 70 8.34 -14.48 5.97
C CYS A 70 8.94 -15.71 6.67
N GLN A 71 8.40 -16.09 7.80
CA GLN A 71 8.83 -17.27 8.56
C GLN A 71 8.77 -18.53 7.70
N HIS A 72 7.66 -18.73 6.99
CA HIS A 72 7.48 -19.87 6.09
C HIS A 72 8.52 -19.87 4.97
N VAL A 73 8.70 -18.75 4.29
CA VAL A 73 9.66 -18.63 3.17
C VAL A 73 11.09 -18.83 3.66
N LEU A 74 11.47 -18.25 4.79
CA LEU A 74 12.82 -18.41 5.35
C LEU A 74 13.11 -19.84 5.77
N SER A 75 12.11 -20.55 6.31
CA SER A 75 12.24 -21.97 6.69
C SER A 75 12.39 -22.90 5.48
N HIS A 76 11.91 -22.50 4.30
CA HIS A 76 11.92 -23.33 3.09
C HIS A 76 12.92 -22.86 2.02
N CYS A 77 13.55 -21.70 2.21
CA CYS A 77 14.53 -21.14 1.30
C CYS A 77 15.87 -20.83 2.01
N PRO A 78 16.75 -21.82 2.19
CA PRO A 78 18.03 -21.65 2.92
C PRO A 78 18.86 -20.48 2.42
N LYS A 79 18.93 -20.26 1.10
CA LYS A 79 19.69 -19.15 0.51
C LYS A 79 19.16 -17.77 0.93
N LEU A 80 17.85 -17.64 1.11
CA LEU A 80 17.26 -16.39 1.60
C LEU A 80 17.54 -16.25 3.11
N ALA A 81 17.41 -17.31 3.88
CA ALA A 81 17.75 -17.33 5.30
C ALA A 81 19.21 -16.93 5.54
N GLU A 82 20.18 -17.51 4.79
CA GLU A 82 21.59 -17.13 4.84
C GLU A 82 21.82 -15.64 4.53
N ARG A 83 21.05 -15.09 3.57
CA ARG A 83 21.11 -13.66 3.25
C ARG A 83 20.65 -12.82 4.43
N TRP A 84 19.53 -13.19 5.05
CA TRP A 84 19.03 -12.51 6.25
C TRP A 84 20.02 -12.60 7.41
N ILE A 85 20.65 -13.75 7.63
CA ILE A 85 21.65 -13.93 8.68
C ILE A 85 22.87 -13.02 8.43
N ARG A 86 23.34 -12.91 7.18
CA ARG A 86 24.42 -11.95 6.84
C ARG A 86 24.00 -10.50 7.11
N SER A 87 22.76 -10.16 6.78
CA SER A 87 22.22 -8.83 7.10
C SER A 87 22.15 -8.59 8.61
N LEU A 88 21.75 -9.59 9.42
CA LEU A 88 21.76 -9.50 10.88
C LEU A 88 23.16 -9.31 11.48
N GLN A 89 24.19 -9.86 10.84
CA GLN A 89 25.59 -9.65 11.26
C GLN A 89 26.07 -8.21 11.02
N SER A 90 25.66 -7.59 9.92
CA SER A 90 25.99 -6.19 9.59
C SER A 90 25.05 -5.17 10.23
N HIS A 91 23.80 -5.53 10.42
CA HIS A 91 22.74 -4.70 10.99
C HIS A 91 22.01 -5.50 12.09
N PRO A 92 22.56 -5.57 13.31
CA PRO A 92 21.94 -6.28 14.42
C PRO A 92 20.54 -5.73 14.71
N CYS A 93 19.58 -6.64 14.87
CA CYS A 93 18.17 -6.31 15.03
C CYS A 93 17.71 -6.63 16.46
N THR A 94 16.97 -5.70 17.06
CA THR A 94 16.28 -5.88 18.34
C THR A 94 14.95 -5.14 18.29
N ALA A 95 14.07 -5.37 19.27
CA ALA A 95 12.83 -4.61 19.39
C ALA A 95 13.06 -3.10 19.56
N ALA A 96 14.18 -2.70 20.20
CA ALA A 96 14.56 -1.29 20.36
C ALA A 96 15.27 -0.70 19.14
N ASN A 97 15.83 -1.53 18.27
CA ASN A 97 16.47 -1.14 17.01
C ASN A 97 15.98 -2.07 15.89
N PRO A 98 14.71 -1.92 15.48
CA PRO A 98 14.10 -2.78 14.46
C PRO A 98 14.64 -2.46 13.06
N TRP A 99 14.58 -3.44 12.17
CA TRP A 99 14.78 -3.23 10.73
C TRP A 99 13.67 -2.36 10.14
N GLY A 100 13.94 -1.77 8.98
CA GLY A 100 13.00 -0.97 8.22
C GLY A 100 12.25 -1.78 7.17
N ILE A 101 10.93 -1.71 7.14
CA ILE A 101 10.12 -2.29 6.07
C ILE A 101 9.72 -1.20 5.07
N VAL A 102 9.95 -1.49 3.80
CA VAL A 102 9.35 -0.78 2.67
C VAL A 102 8.07 -1.52 2.30
N VAL A 103 6.95 -0.84 2.36
CA VAL A 103 5.65 -1.34 1.89
C VAL A 103 5.28 -0.59 0.62
N GLY A 104 5.01 -1.34 -0.44
CA GLY A 104 4.46 -0.83 -1.68
C GLY A 104 3.09 -1.41 -1.98
N TYR A 105 2.25 -0.68 -2.68
CA TYR A 105 1.01 -1.19 -3.23
C TYR A 105 0.70 -0.51 -4.56
N ASP A 106 0.14 -1.29 -5.46
CA ASP A 106 -0.17 -0.85 -6.81
C ASP A 106 -1.32 -1.65 -7.42
N GLU A 107 -1.99 -1.06 -8.39
CA GLU A 107 -3.01 -1.70 -9.19
C GLU A 107 -2.41 -2.16 -10.50
N PHE A 108 -2.56 -3.44 -10.82
CA PHE A 108 -2.17 -3.95 -12.11
C PHE A 108 -3.32 -4.68 -12.80
N GLN A 109 -3.32 -4.65 -14.12
CA GLN A 109 -4.28 -5.38 -14.93
C GLN A 109 -3.61 -6.63 -15.52
N PRO A 110 -3.99 -7.85 -15.07
CA PRO A 110 -3.51 -9.05 -15.69
C PRO A 110 -4.12 -9.21 -17.10
N GLY A 111 -3.29 -9.38 -18.11
CA GLY A 111 -3.72 -9.60 -19.47
C GLY A 111 -3.08 -8.69 -20.52
N ASN A 112 -3.75 -8.50 -21.64
CA ASN A 112 -3.26 -7.65 -22.71
C ASN A 112 -3.43 -6.16 -22.33
N LYS A 113 -2.37 -5.36 -22.48
CA LYS A 113 -2.40 -3.90 -22.24
C LYS A 113 -3.44 -3.14 -23.08
N PHE A 114 -3.96 -3.76 -24.12
CA PHE A 114 -5.00 -3.20 -25.00
C PHE A 114 -6.42 -3.63 -24.59
N ASP A 115 -6.58 -4.49 -23.60
CA ASP A 115 -7.87 -4.89 -23.05
C ASP A 115 -8.14 -4.09 -21.78
N PHE A 116 -8.86 -2.98 -21.93
CA PHE A 116 -9.21 -2.06 -20.82
C PHE A 116 -10.33 -2.60 -19.92
N ASP A 117 -10.41 -3.90 -19.74
CA ASP A 117 -11.39 -4.50 -18.82
C ASP A 117 -10.98 -4.25 -17.36
N SER A 118 -11.44 -3.12 -16.81
CA SER A 118 -11.20 -2.74 -15.41
C SER A 118 -11.71 -3.77 -14.39
N THR A 119 -12.58 -4.71 -14.81
CA THR A 119 -13.07 -5.77 -13.92
C THR A 119 -11.99 -6.80 -13.56
N LYS A 120 -10.91 -6.85 -14.33
CA LYS A 120 -9.76 -7.74 -14.10
C LYS A 120 -8.65 -7.11 -13.26
N ALA A 121 -8.76 -5.83 -12.94
CA ALA A 121 -7.75 -5.13 -12.16
C ALA A 121 -7.57 -5.75 -10.76
N VAL A 122 -6.31 -5.88 -10.35
CA VAL A 122 -5.90 -6.49 -9.08
C VAL A 122 -5.07 -5.47 -8.32
N MET A 123 -5.47 -5.18 -7.09
CA MET A 123 -4.65 -4.43 -6.15
C MET A 123 -3.70 -5.40 -5.45
N CYS A 124 -2.42 -5.10 -5.47
CA CYS A 124 -1.39 -5.90 -4.83
C CYS A 124 -0.66 -5.07 -3.77
N LEU A 125 -0.44 -5.68 -2.59
CA LEU A 125 0.46 -5.14 -1.58
C LEU A 125 1.71 -6.00 -1.55
N TYR A 126 2.87 -5.37 -1.50
CA TYR A 126 4.16 -6.04 -1.44
C TYR A 126 5.09 -5.32 -0.46
N PHE A 127 6.04 -6.03 0.11
CA PHE A 127 6.99 -5.45 1.05
C PHE A 127 8.37 -6.11 0.97
N ASN A 128 9.37 -5.37 1.44
CA ASN A 128 10.75 -5.83 1.58
C ASN A 128 11.41 -5.14 2.78
N PHE A 129 12.59 -5.60 3.16
CA PHE A 129 13.38 -5.06 4.26
C PHE A 129 14.54 -4.24 3.74
N VAL A 130 14.73 -3.05 4.30
CA VAL A 130 15.79 -2.11 3.90
C VAL A 130 17.19 -2.72 4.11
N GLU A 131 17.37 -3.47 5.17
CA GLU A 131 18.64 -4.05 5.57
C GLU A 131 19.00 -5.33 4.80
N VAL A 132 18.03 -5.93 4.11
CA VAL A 132 18.31 -7.07 3.23
C VAL A 132 18.88 -6.56 1.92
N ALA A 133 20.16 -6.79 1.70
CA ALA A 133 20.87 -6.38 0.49
C ALA A 133 20.13 -6.84 -0.78
N ASP A 134 20.20 -6.03 -1.83
CA ASP A 134 19.55 -6.25 -3.12
C ASP A 134 18.02 -6.08 -3.10
N ALA A 135 17.51 -5.09 -2.37
CA ALA A 135 16.09 -4.73 -2.40
C ALA A 135 15.53 -4.51 -3.82
N CYS A 136 16.40 -4.22 -4.79
CA CYS A 136 16.05 -4.10 -6.21
C CYS A 136 15.82 -5.45 -6.92
N GLN A 137 16.12 -6.59 -6.27
CA GLN A 137 15.84 -7.91 -6.86
C GLN A 137 14.42 -8.34 -6.54
N GLY A 138 13.60 -8.57 -7.56
CA GLY A 138 12.22 -9.04 -7.41
C GLY A 138 12.05 -10.32 -6.58
N SER A 139 13.12 -11.11 -6.41
CA SER A 139 13.12 -12.35 -5.61
C SER A 139 13.12 -12.14 -4.09
N THR A 140 13.27 -10.91 -3.60
CA THR A 140 13.30 -10.59 -2.17
C THR A 140 12.02 -9.93 -1.68
N TRP A 141 11.08 -9.63 -2.57
CA TRP A 141 9.80 -9.04 -2.24
C TRP A 141 8.76 -10.08 -1.86
N PHE A 142 8.01 -9.80 -0.82
CA PHE A 142 6.90 -10.60 -0.35
C PHE A 142 5.59 -9.94 -0.75
N ALA A 143 4.64 -10.71 -1.27
CA ALA A 143 3.31 -10.22 -1.65
C ALA A 143 2.23 -10.94 -0.82
N PRO A 144 1.87 -10.41 0.35
CA PRO A 144 0.89 -11.04 1.23
C PRO A 144 -0.55 -10.90 0.73
N VAL A 145 -0.82 -9.90 -0.10
CA VAL A 145 -2.17 -9.57 -0.56
C VAL A 145 -2.19 -9.32 -2.05
N ALA A 146 -3.13 -9.97 -2.72
CA ALA A 146 -3.54 -9.66 -4.08
C ALA A 146 -5.06 -9.87 -4.15
N ALA A 147 -5.83 -8.81 -4.42
CA ALA A 147 -7.29 -8.86 -4.43
C ALA A 147 -7.86 -8.07 -5.61
N ARG A 148 -8.99 -8.51 -6.15
CA ARG A 148 -9.65 -7.78 -7.24
C ARG A 148 -10.08 -6.40 -6.79
N VAL A 149 -9.82 -5.39 -7.60
CA VAL A 149 -10.23 -4.00 -7.32
C VAL A 149 -11.75 -3.92 -7.14
N SER A 150 -12.53 -4.64 -7.97
CA SER A 150 -13.98 -4.68 -7.86
C SER A 150 -14.49 -5.22 -6.52
N GLU A 151 -13.78 -6.14 -5.90
CA GLU A 151 -14.11 -6.68 -4.57
C GLU A 151 -13.74 -5.67 -3.46
N ILE A 152 -12.59 -5.02 -3.61
CA ILE A 152 -12.13 -3.97 -2.68
C ILE A 152 -13.05 -2.75 -2.74
N ASP A 153 -13.48 -2.35 -3.93
CA ASP A 153 -14.40 -1.21 -4.11
C ASP A 153 -15.78 -1.44 -3.49
N ASP A 154 -16.16 -2.70 -3.30
CA ASP A 154 -17.38 -3.07 -2.58
C ASP A 154 -17.26 -2.92 -1.06
N VAL A 155 -16.06 -2.87 -0.51
CA VAL A 155 -15.81 -2.63 0.92
C VAL A 155 -16.14 -1.19 1.28
N VAL A 156 -16.86 -0.98 2.39
CA VAL A 156 -17.03 0.38 2.95
C VAL A 156 -15.68 0.89 3.43
N GLY A 157 -15.20 1.98 2.85
CA GLY A 157 -13.85 2.50 3.05
C GLY A 157 -12.82 2.00 2.04
N GLY A 158 -13.20 1.06 1.16
CA GLY A 158 -12.36 0.61 0.03
C GLY A 158 -10.96 0.19 0.44
N TRP A 159 -10.00 0.46 -0.45
CA TRP A 159 -8.59 0.08 -0.23
C TRP A 159 -7.98 0.69 1.04
N SER A 160 -8.32 1.94 1.37
CA SER A 160 -7.79 2.60 2.58
C SER A 160 -8.05 1.79 3.85
N ARG A 161 -9.24 1.23 3.97
CA ARG A 161 -9.62 0.43 5.12
C ARG A 161 -8.96 -0.95 5.10
N VAL A 162 -8.86 -1.58 3.94
CA VAL A 162 -8.14 -2.85 3.76
C VAL A 162 -6.66 -2.66 4.13
N LEU A 163 -6.04 -1.60 3.61
CA LEU A 163 -4.64 -1.26 3.91
C LEU A 163 -4.41 -1.02 5.42
N ALA A 164 -5.32 -0.28 6.07
CA ALA A 164 -5.24 -0.05 7.52
C ALA A 164 -5.22 -1.36 8.30
N CYS A 165 -6.09 -2.28 7.96
CA CYS A 165 -6.16 -3.59 8.59
C CYS A 165 -4.89 -4.43 8.38
N ILE A 166 -4.36 -4.44 7.14
CA ILE A 166 -3.14 -5.18 6.83
C ILE A 166 -1.95 -4.60 7.60
N LEU A 167 -1.77 -3.27 7.60
CA LEU A 167 -0.69 -2.63 8.33
C LEU A 167 -0.82 -2.84 9.85
N HIS A 168 -2.04 -2.77 10.39
CA HIS A 168 -2.27 -3.11 11.78
C HIS A 168 -1.82 -4.54 12.09
N ARG A 169 -2.22 -5.52 11.28
CA ARG A 169 -1.82 -6.92 11.46
C ARG A 169 -0.32 -7.11 11.29
N MET A 170 0.24 -6.49 10.28
CA MET A 170 1.66 -6.58 9.93
C MET A 170 2.59 -6.06 11.04
N PHE A 171 2.22 -4.97 11.71
CA PHE A 171 3.07 -4.34 12.70
C PHE A 171 2.58 -4.54 14.13
N LEU A 172 1.29 -4.39 14.40
CA LEU A 172 0.70 -4.31 15.75
C LEU A 172 -0.07 -5.56 16.15
N GLY A 173 -0.29 -6.49 15.22
CA GLY A 173 -0.95 -7.77 15.51
C GLY A 173 -0.13 -8.66 16.45
N PRO A 174 -0.73 -9.75 16.99
CA PRO A 174 -0.02 -10.66 17.90
C PRO A 174 1.27 -11.24 17.32
N ASN A 175 1.29 -11.49 16.00
CA ASN A 175 2.46 -11.97 15.26
C ASN A 175 3.18 -10.84 14.52
N GLY A 176 2.82 -9.57 14.79
CA GLY A 176 3.33 -8.43 14.04
C GLY A 176 4.84 -8.23 14.18
N PHE A 177 5.45 -7.64 13.17
CA PHE A 177 6.89 -7.38 13.13
C PHE A 177 7.38 -6.52 14.30
N SER A 178 6.55 -5.58 14.79
CA SER A 178 6.91 -4.71 15.91
C SER A 178 6.60 -5.33 17.28
N THR A 179 5.80 -6.41 17.34
CA THR A 179 5.35 -7.05 18.58
C THR A 179 6.13 -8.34 18.86
N ALA A 180 5.92 -9.37 18.04
CA ALA A 180 6.58 -10.67 18.16
C ALA A 180 7.84 -10.80 17.30
N GLY A 181 7.93 -10.01 16.23
CA GLY A 181 8.97 -10.17 15.21
C GLY A 181 8.73 -11.38 14.31
N CYS A 182 9.59 -11.55 13.31
CA CYS A 182 9.64 -12.72 12.45
C CYS A 182 10.67 -13.71 12.99
N ALA A 183 10.21 -14.84 13.55
CA ALA A 183 11.10 -15.89 14.07
C ALA A 183 11.34 -16.94 12.98
N PHE A 184 12.59 -17.37 12.80
CA PHE A 184 12.92 -18.47 11.89
C PHE A 184 14.13 -19.27 12.43
N THR A 185 14.26 -20.50 11.96
CA THR A 185 15.37 -21.39 12.33
C THR A 185 16.19 -21.71 11.10
N HIS A 186 17.52 -21.63 11.23
CA HIS A 186 18.47 -22.04 10.21
C HIS A 186 19.66 -22.73 10.88
N GLU A 187 20.02 -23.93 10.43
CA GLU A 187 21.11 -24.76 11.01
C GLU A 187 21.03 -24.85 12.54
N ASP A 188 19.85 -25.22 13.07
CA ASP A 188 19.53 -25.37 14.50
C ASP A 188 19.69 -24.10 15.35
N ARG A 189 19.88 -22.94 14.73
CA ARG A 189 19.91 -21.64 15.40
C ARG A 189 18.60 -20.88 15.17
N HIS A 190 18.13 -20.28 16.26
CA HIS A 190 16.94 -19.43 16.22
C HIS A 190 17.30 -17.97 16.01
N TYR A 191 16.56 -17.33 15.12
CA TYR A 191 16.70 -15.91 14.80
C TYR A 191 15.35 -15.23 14.93
N VAL A 192 15.34 -13.99 15.39
CA VAL A 192 14.12 -13.14 15.44
C VAL A 192 14.48 -11.78 14.83
N VAL A 193 13.66 -11.33 13.90
CA VAL A 193 13.79 -10.02 13.24
C VAL A 193 12.59 -9.18 13.60
N PHE A 194 12.82 -8.11 14.35
CA PHE A 194 11.84 -7.06 14.58
C PHE A 194 11.90 -6.04 13.45
N ALA A 195 10.76 -5.48 13.05
CA ALA A 195 10.77 -4.45 12.02
C ALA A 195 9.65 -3.43 12.22
N GLY A 196 9.92 -2.21 11.75
CA GLY A 196 8.99 -1.09 11.73
C GLY A 196 8.77 -0.56 10.32
N LEU A 197 7.69 0.17 10.11
CA LEU A 197 7.41 0.83 8.85
C LEU A 197 8.44 1.93 8.59
N ARG A 198 9.15 1.85 7.47
CA ARG A 198 10.14 2.84 7.06
C ARG A 198 9.71 3.63 5.85
N VAL A 199 9.07 2.97 4.90
CA VAL A 199 8.58 3.58 3.66
C VAL A 199 7.22 2.98 3.33
N LEU A 200 6.27 3.84 3.01
CA LEU A 200 4.98 3.49 2.43
C LEU A 200 4.89 4.18 1.06
N MET A 201 4.99 3.41 -0.01
CA MET A 201 5.05 3.96 -1.36
C MET A 201 3.93 3.48 -2.25
N SER A 202 3.47 4.35 -3.11
CA SER A 202 2.56 4.05 -4.21
C SER A 202 2.63 5.17 -5.24
N ASP A 203 2.02 4.98 -6.39
CA ASP A 203 1.77 6.07 -7.32
C ASP A 203 0.75 7.08 -6.76
N GLY A 204 0.51 8.17 -7.48
CA GLY A 204 -0.41 9.21 -7.03
C GLY A 204 -1.84 8.73 -6.86
N ASP A 205 -2.32 7.80 -7.70
CA ASP A 205 -3.67 7.24 -7.61
C ASP A 205 -3.79 6.24 -6.46
N GLY A 206 -2.77 5.40 -6.28
CA GLY A 206 -2.69 4.49 -5.14
C GLY A 206 -2.66 5.25 -3.81
N LEU A 207 -1.88 6.34 -3.70
CA LEU A 207 -1.89 7.21 -2.50
C LEU A 207 -3.27 7.84 -2.27
N ARG A 208 -3.97 8.26 -3.33
CA ARG A 208 -5.35 8.74 -3.20
C ARG A 208 -6.27 7.67 -2.63
N LYS A 209 -6.22 6.45 -3.15
CA LYS A 209 -7.02 5.31 -2.67
C LYS A 209 -6.63 4.91 -1.25
N GLY A 210 -5.33 4.86 -0.95
CA GLY A 210 -4.81 4.41 0.35
C GLY A 210 -5.04 5.40 1.49
N LEU A 211 -4.83 6.69 1.24
CA LEU A 211 -4.91 7.73 2.27
C LEU A 211 -6.24 8.49 2.29
N GLY A 212 -7.09 8.34 1.28
CA GLY A 212 -8.28 9.16 1.11
C GLY A 212 -7.97 10.57 0.59
N TRP A 213 -6.80 10.79 0.00
CA TRP A 213 -6.41 12.08 -0.55
C TRP A 213 -7.27 12.48 -1.75
N LYS A 214 -7.70 13.75 -1.82
CA LYS A 214 -8.54 14.27 -2.91
C LYS A 214 -7.77 14.64 -4.19
N GLY A 215 -6.46 14.84 -4.08
CA GLY A 215 -5.63 15.25 -5.21
C GLY A 215 -6.07 16.58 -5.83
N ALA A 216 -6.03 16.67 -7.15
CA ALA A 216 -6.34 17.89 -7.90
C ALA A 216 -7.79 18.43 -7.71
N SER A 217 -8.71 17.64 -7.16
CA SER A 217 -10.08 18.09 -6.85
C SER A 217 -10.17 18.90 -5.56
N ALA A 218 -9.12 18.91 -4.74
CA ALA A 218 -9.03 19.66 -3.50
C ALA A 218 -8.55 21.10 -3.70
N ILE A 219 -8.77 21.95 -2.69
CA ILE A 219 -8.11 23.27 -2.59
C ILE A 219 -6.67 23.04 -2.17
N ARG A 220 -6.41 22.28 -1.09
CA ARG A 220 -5.07 21.78 -0.74
C ARG A 220 -4.73 20.63 -1.68
N ALA A 221 -3.95 20.92 -2.71
CA ALA A 221 -3.71 19.99 -3.82
C ALA A 221 -2.64 18.92 -3.52
N SER A 222 -1.79 19.13 -2.52
CA SER A 222 -0.75 18.19 -2.11
C SER A 222 -0.96 17.69 -0.69
N ILE A 223 -0.79 16.38 -0.48
CA ILE A 223 -0.76 15.79 0.85
C ILE A 223 0.61 15.96 1.52
N ILE A 224 1.67 16.06 0.71
CA ILE A 224 3.06 16.15 1.16
C ILE A 224 3.44 17.59 1.53
N HIS A 225 2.77 18.59 0.92
CA HIS A 225 3.07 20.00 1.15
C HIS A 225 1.83 20.73 1.66
N SER A 226 1.90 21.22 2.91
CA SER A 226 0.76 21.84 3.59
C SER A 226 0.34 23.18 2.97
N ASN A 227 1.24 23.87 2.30
CA ASN A 227 1.00 25.20 1.73
C ASN A 227 0.76 25.21 0.21
N MET A 228 0.67 24.06 -0.44
CA MET A 228 0.41 23.98 -1.89
C MET A 228 -1.08 23.96 -2.19
N LEU A 229 -1.57 24.98 -2.90
CA LEU A 229 -2.97 25.14 -3.23
C LEU A 229 -3.24 24.94 -4.71
N LYS A 230 -4.48 24.60 -5.03
CA LYS A 230 -4.99 24.50 -6.39
C LYS A 230 -4.78 25.82 -7.14
N LYS A 231 -4.44 25.74 -8.43
CA LYS A 231 -4.33 26.89 -9.32
C LYS A 231 -5.61 27.75 -9.29
N GLY A 232 -5.45 29.06 -9.18
CA GLY A 232 -6.56 30.01 -9.12
C GLY A 232 -7.37 29.98 -7.81
N SER A 233 -6.81 29.40 -6.73
CA SER A 233 -7.44 29.46 -5.41
C SER A 233 -7.33 30.85 -4.82
N ASP A 234 -8.47 31.42 -4.43
CA ASP A 234 -8.49 32.74 -3.74
C ASP A 234 -7.68 32.75 -2.44
N LEU A 235 -7.48 31.60 -1.80
CA LEU A 235 -6.67 31.49 -0.59
C LEU A 235 -5.18 31.75 -0.83
N ALA A 236 -4.67 31.40 -2.02
CA ALA A 236 -3.27 31.64 -2.37
C ALA A 236 -2.90 33.12 -2.36
N TRP A 237 -3.88 34.01 -2.64
CA TRP A 237 -3.69 35.47 -2.66
C TRP A 237 -3.86 36.13 -1.28
N ARG A 238 -4.51 35.44 -0.34
CA ARG A 238 -4.92 36.03 0.94
C ARG A 238 -4.07 35.59 2.13
N ALA A 239 -3.37 34.49 2.01
CA ALA A 239 -2.59 33.94 3.10
C ALA A 239 -1.09 33.94 2.75
N PRO A 240 -0.25 34.72 3.46
CA PRO A 240 1.19 34.68 3.27
C PRO A 240 1.74 33.25 3.41
N GLY A 241 2.66 32.85 2.55
CA GLY A 241 3.31 31.55 2.60
C GLY A 241 2.62 30.43 1.80
N PHE A 242 1.41 30.65 1.25
CA PHE A 242 0.79 29.72 0.32
C PHE A 242 1.32 29.92 -1.10
N VAL A 243 1.44 28.81 -1.83
CA VAL A 243 1.87 28.77 -3.22
C VAL A 243 0.88 27.97 -4.06
N GLU A 244 0.80 28.28 -5.35
CA GLU A 244 0.01 27.47 -6.28
C GLU A 244 0.72 26.17 -6.64
N VAL A 245 -0.05 25.14 -7.03
CA VAL A 245 0.44 23.83 -7.48
C VAL A 245 1.43 23.93 -8.67
N THR A 246 1.44 25.04 -9.39
CA THR A 246 2.39 25.32 -10.47
C THR A 246 3.75 25.84 -10.00
N CYS A 247 3.92 26.02 -8.67
CA CYS A 247 5.19 26.47 -8.09
C CYS A 247 6.25 25.38 -8.22
N CYS A 248 7.35 25.71 -8.91
CA CYS A 248 8.53 24.84 -9.03
C CYS A 248 9.66 25.19 -8.05
N ASP A 249 9.51 26.24 -7.24
CA ASP A 249 10.53 26.60 -6.24
C ASP A 249 10.31 25.80 -4.95
N HIS A 250 11.09 24.72 -4.80
CA HIS A 250 11.00 23.83 -3.65
C HIS A 250 11.28 24.54 -2.30
N ARG A 251 11.99 25.67 -2.30
CA ARG A 251 12.29 26.46 -1.09
C ARG A 251 11.05 27.11 -0.50
N LEU A 252 10.02 27.30 -1.30
CA LEU A 252 8.72 27.84 -0.91
C LEU A 252 7.74 26.77 -0.44
N LEU A 253 8.06 25.48 -0.64
CA LEU A 253 7.19 24.37 -0.28
C LEU A 253 7.43 23.96 1.16
N HIS A 254 6.36 23.97 1.97
CA HIS A 254 6.40 23.52 3.35
C HIS A 254 5.95 22.06 3.42
N LYS A 255 6.85 21.17 3.87
CA LYS A 255 6.51 19.78 4.07
C LYS A 255 5.43 19.66 5.15
N THR A 256 4.36 18.95 4.88
CA THR A 256 3.32 18.66 5.87
C THR A 256 3.91 17.85 7.01
N THR A 257 3.68 18.27 8.25
CA THR A 257 4.05 17.48 9.43
C THR A 257 2.97 16.46 9.76
N THR A 258 3.30 15.48 10.59
CA THR A 258 2.33 14.48 11.06
C THR A 258 1.20 15.14 11.84
N GLU A 259 1.50 16.16 12.64
CA GLU A 259 0.52 16.90 13.42
C GLU A 259 -0.45 17.66 12.50
N GLU A 260 0.06 18.35 11.47
CA GLU A 260 -0.77 19.03 10.48
C GLU A 260 -1.66 18.05 9.71
N PHE A 261 -1.11 16.89 9.32
CA PHE A 261 -1.89 15.85 8.66
C PHE A 261 -2.99 15.30 9.57
N GLN A 262 -2.67 15.01 10.84
CA GLN A 262 -3.65 14.50 11.80
C GLN A 262 -4.74 15.54 12.08
N LEU A 263 -4.37 16.81 12.23
CA LEU A 263 -5.33 17.89 12.41
C LEU A 263 -6.32 17.97 11.23
N SER A 264 -5.83 17.86 10.01
CA SER A 264 -6.69 17.82 8.81
C SER A 264 -7.64 16.63 8.83
N CYS A 265 -7.16 15.45 9.23
CA CYS A 265 -8.00 14.25 9.36
C CYS A 265 -9.06 14.44 10.46
N ASP A 266 -8.68 14.97 11.62
CA ASP A 266 -9.61 15.20 12.74
C ASP A 266 -10.71 16.22 12.37
N LEU A 267 -10.36 17.29 11.63
CA LEU A 267 -11.33 18.26 11.12
C LEU A 267 -12.33 17.65 10.15
N VAL A 268 -11.86 16.79 9.24
CA VAL A 268 -12.71 16.10 8.27
C VAL A 268 -13.61 15.07 8.95
N GLU A 269 -13.10 14.31 9.91
CA GLU A 269 -13.87 13.36 10.70
C GLU A 269 -14.95 14.06 11.55
N ALA A 270 -14.59 15.17 12.21
CA ALA A 270 -15.56 15.97 12.96
C ALA A 270 -16.64 16.57 12.08
N ALA A 271 -16.31 17.00 10.86
CA ALA A 271 -17.28 17.50 9.89
C ALA A 271 -18.24 16.39 9.45
N ASP A 272 -17.76 15.18 9.21
CA ASP A 272 -18.61 14.04 8.88
C ASP A 272 -19.53 13.65 10.03
N ALA A 273 -19.03 13.61 11.27
CA ALA A 273 -19.82 13.35 12.46
C ALA A 273 -20.95 14.39 12.65
N ARG A 274 -20.64 15.67 12.46
CA ARG A 274 -21.64 16.77 12.52
C ARG A 274 -22.67 16.66 11.40
N HIS A 275 -22.26 16.26 10.19
CA HIS A 275 -23.19 16.03 9.09
C HIS A 275 -24.13 14.87 9.38
N ARG A 276 -23.62 13.73 9.86
CA ARG A 276 -24.46 12.59 10.28
C ARG A 276 -25.44 12.93 11.40
N ALA A 277 -25.05 13.84 12.29
CA ALA A 277 -25.94 14.37 13.33
C ALA A 277 -26.93 15.44 12.81
N GLY A 278 -26.94 15.76 11.51
CA GLY A 278 -27.82 16.79 10.93
C GLY A 278 -27.45 18.23 11.28
N LEU A 279 -26.29 18.47 11.88
CA LEU A 279 -25.86 19.80 12.36
C LEU A 279 -25.26 20.67 11.24
N ILE A 280 -24.81 20.06 10.15
CA ILE A 280 -24.28 20.77 8.98
C ILE A 280 -24.77 20.12 7.69
N SER A 281 -24.86 20.88 6.62
CA SER A 281 -25.25 20.39 5.30
C SER A 281 -24.14 19.53 4.67
N LYS A 282 -24.52 18.67 3.71
CA LYS A 282 -23.58 17.89 2.89
C LYS A 282 -22.56 18.79 2.18
N GLY A 283 -23.01 19.91 1.59
CA GLY A 283 -22.12 20.84 0.90
C GLY A 283 -21.09 21.48 1.83
N TYR A 284 -21.46 21.77 3.07
CA TYR A 284 -20.50 22.28 4.06
C TYR A 284 -19.43 21.25 4.43
N ARG A 285 -19.83 19.98 4.66
CA ARG A 285 -18.88 18.87 4.87
C ARG A 285 -17.92 18.72 3.69
N GLU A 286 -18.44 18.69 2.45
CA GLU A 286 -17.62 18.57 1.25
C GLU A 286 -16.65 19.74 1.06
N ASN A 287 -17.01 20.94 1.51
CA ASN A 287 -16.09 22.09 1.50
C ASN A 287 -14.95 21.92 2.50
N ILE A 288 -15.21 21.37 3.69
CA ILE A 288 -14.14 21.02 4.65
C ILE A 288 -13.20 19.98 4.04
N GLU A 289 -13.74 18.90 3.46
CA GLU A 289 -12.93 17.89 2.78
C GLU A 289 -12.07 18.49 1.65
N LYS A 290 -12.60 19.44 0.88
CA LYS A 290 -11.84 20.13 -0.19
C LYS A 290 -10.76 21.05 0.38
N SER A 291 -11.04 21.78 1.45
CA SER A 291 -10.06 22.68 2.08
C SER A 291 -8.92 21.88 2.70
N GLU A 292 -9.22 20.78 3.37
CA GLU A 292 -8.21 19.93 4.01
C GLU A 292 -7.53 18.97 3.03
N GLY A 293 -8.05 18.79 1.83
CA GLY A 293 -7.47 17.92 0.81
C GLY A 293 -7.75 16.42 1.02
N MET A 294 -8.63 16.07 1.95
CA MET A 294 -8.90 14.69 2.38
C MET A 294 -10.37 14.33 2.24
N ASN A 295 -10.66 13.08 1.90
CA ASN A 295 -11.99 12.49 2.05
C ASN A 295 -12.07 11.79 3.41
N TYR A 296 -13.22 11.85 4.05
CA TYR A 296 -13.47 10.97 5.18
C TYR A 296 -13.64 9.53 4.70
N VAL A 297 -12.83 8.65 5.26
CA VAL A 297 -12.89 7.20 4.97
C VAL A 297 -13.04 6.45 6.30
N PRO A 298 -14.24 5.96 6.63
CA PRO A 298 -14.49 5.28 7.90
C PRO A 298 -13.55 4.07 8.10
N GLY A 299 -12.75 4.10 9.17
CA GLY A 299 -11.78 3.05 9.47
C GLY A 299 -10.64 2.93 8.45
N GLY A 300 -10.46 3.94 7.58
CA GLY A 300 -9.35 4.02 6.64
C GLY A 300 -8.03 4.36 7.32
N LEU A 301 -6.93 4.19 6.59
CA LEU A 301 -5.56 4.34 7.12
C LEU A 301 -5.33 5.68 7.84
N ALA A 302 -5.77 6.77 7.26
CA ALA A 302 -5.61 8.12 7.83
C ALA A 302 -6.43 8.34 9.13
N TYR A 303 -7.48 7.54 9.34
CA TYR A 303 -8.46 7.69 10.42
C TYR A 303 -8.36 6.58 11.48
N ASP A 304 -7.48 5.58 11.30
CA ASP A 304 -7.26 4.53 12.30
C ASP A 304 -6.27 5.03 13.37
N SER A 305 -6.79 5.37 14.54
CA SER A 305 -6.00 5.89 15.66
C SER A 305 -4.90 4.92 16.13
N ARG A 306 -5.07 3.61 15.93
CA ARG A 306 -4.07 2.60 16.31
C ARG A 306 -2.81 2.69 15.46
N LEU A 307 -2.94 3.14 14.20
CA LEU A 307 -1.85 3.28 13.25
C LEU A 307 -1.12 4.63 13.34
N ARG A 308 -1.69 5.61 14.05
CA ARG A 308 -1.05 6.93 14.23
C ARG A 308 0.35 6.79 14.86
N GLY A 309 0.50 5.86 15.81
CA GLY A 309 1.78 5.58 16.47
C GLY A 309 2.84 4.88 15.61
N LEU A 310 2.47 4.37 14.43
CA LEU A 310 3.44 3.78 13.48
C LEU A 310 4.24 4.81 12.69
N GLY A 311 3.89 6.11 12.76
CA GLY A 311 4.54 7.13 11.95
C GLY A 311 4.33 6.92 10.44
N PHE A 312 3.18 6.34 10.05
CA PHE A 312 2.97 5.95 8.65
C PHE A 312 2.99 7.17 7.70
N PHE A 313 2.60 8.35 8.18
CA PHE A 313 2.57 9.53 7.34
C PHE A 313 3.98 10.01 6.98
N GLU A 314 4.93 9.97 7.91
CA GLU A 314 6.34 10.27 7.65
C GLU A 314 6.97 9.26 6.68
N ALA A 315 6.46 8.03 6.67
CA ALA A 315 6.89 6.97 5.78
C ALA A 315 6.33 7.11 4.35
N VAL A 316 5.29 7.94 4.14
CA VAL A 316 4.67 8.13 2.83
C VAL A 316 5.65 8.74 1.84
N THR A 317 5.80 8.07 0.72
CA THR A 317 6.56 8.58 -0.43
C THR A 317 5.83 8.26 -1.73
N VAL A 318 6.01 9.13 -2.71
CA VAL A 318 5.47 8.91 -4.07
C VAL A 318 6.45 8.04 -4.83
N ASP A 319 5.94 7.06 -5.57
CA ASP A 319 6.76 6.28 -6.49
C ASP A 319 7.28 7.20 -7.60
N TRP A 320 8.57 7.49 -7.54
CA TRP A 320 9.24 8.39 -8.48
C TRP A 320 9.31 7.81 -9.90
N VAL A 321 9.28 6.47 -10.04
CA VAL A 321 9.30 5.80 -11.36
C VAL A 321 8.05 6.18 -12.15
N HIS A 322 6.86 6.08 -11.53
CA HIS A 322 5.61 6.51 -12.14
C HIS A 322 5.59 8.02 -12.34
N THR A 323 6.04 8.78 -11.35
CA THR A 323 6.02 10.24 -11.41
C THR A 323 6.99 10.82 -12.45
N TRP A 324 8.12 10.16 -12.66
CA TRP A 324 9.21 10.69 -13.48
C TRP A 324 9.33 10.02 -14.84
N LEU A 325 9.22 8.70 -14.90
CA LEU A 325 9.49 7.94 -16.14
C LEU A 325 8.21 7.58 -16.91
N GLN A 326 7.14 7.19 -16.25
CA GLN A 326 5.97 6.60 -16.90
C GLN A 326 4.92 7.65 -17.27
N ASP A 327 4.56 8.53 -16.36
CA ASP A 327 3.50 9.54 -16.54
C ASP A 327 3.98 10.97 -16.32
N GLY A 328 5.27 11.17 -16.07
CA GLY A 328 5.82 12.42 -15.60
C GLY A 328 6.74 13.15 -16.59
N VAL A 329 7.69 13.87 -16.03
CA VAL A 329 8.57 14.84 -16.70
C VAL A 329 9.33 14.21 -17.86
N PHE A 330 9.84 12.97 -17.72
CA PHE A 330 10.62 12.34 -18.78
C PHE A 330 9.81 12.05 -20.05
N THR A 331 8.56 11.62 -19.90
CA THR A 331 7.67 11.36 -21.05
C THR A 331 7.35 12.66 -21.79
N VAL A 332 7.15 13.75 -21.06
CA VAL A 332 6.91 15.08 -21.64
C VAL A 332 8.17 15.61 -22.32
N GLU A 333 9.33 15.52 -21.68
CA GLU A 333 10.61 15.96 -22.27
C GLU A 333 11.01 15.12 -23.47
N ALA A 334 10.85 13.79 -23.43
CA ALA A 334 11.12 12.92 -24.57
C ALA A 334 10.18 13.15 -25.76
N ALA A 335 8.97 13.66 -25.54
CA ALA A 335 8.04 14.04 -26.60
C ALA A 335 8.35 15.43 -27.22
N LEU A 336 9.20 16.22 -26.56
CA LEU A 336 9.61 17.57 -27.02
C LEU A 336 10.94 17.58 -27.80
N ILE A 337 11.68 16.45 -27.82
CA ILE A 337 12.91 16.20 -28.58
C ILE A 337 12.55 15.48 -29.88
#